data_d9da03e3b7310ab2ba755c9191fac795
#
_entry.id   d9da03e3b7310ab2ba755c9191fac795
#
_cell.length_a   1.000
_cell.length_b   1.000
_cell.length_c   1.000
_cell.angle_alpha   90.00
_cell.angle_beta   90.00
_cell.angle_gamma   90.00
#
_symmetry.space_group_name_H-M   'P 1'
#
loop_
_entity.id
_entity.type
_entity.pdbx_description
1 polymer ?
#
loop_
_entity_poly.entity_id
_entity_poly.type
_entity_poly.pdbx_seq_one_letter_code
_entity_poly.pdbx_strand_id
1 'polypeptide(L)'
;MTIGFRILNRKNFVDLQTAKKFLDLPVANVSDCMWRLTASGSRLRPMHKSGQLAGPALTVKTRPGDNLMLHKAIDIAEPGDIVVCDAGGDLTNSLMGELMLAHAVKREVGGFVINGAVRDVESFIDF
;
A
#
# COMPACT_ATOMS: atom_id res chain seq x y z
N MET A 1 -6.59 -25.82 4.58
CA MET A 1 -6.40 -24.46 4.03
C MET A 1 -7.56 -24.18 3.10
N THR A 2 -8.36 -23.17 3.37
CA THR A 2 -9.52 -22.81 2.52
C THR A 2 -9.02 -22.25 1.19
N ILE A 3 -9.66 -22.61 0.08
CA ILE A 3 -9.35 -22.11 -1.27
C ILE A 3 -9.42 -20.55 -1.24
N GLY A 4 -8.37 -19.89 -1.73
CA GLY A 4 -8.29 -18.43 -1.77
C GLY A 4 -7.59 -17.77 -0.57
N PHE A 5 -7.34 -18.51 0.51
CA PHE A 5 -6.63 -18.00 1.68
C PHE A 5 -5.17 -18.46 1.64
N ARG A 6 -4.26 -17.58 1.18
CA ARG A 6 -2.85 -17.92 1.06
C ARG A 6 -1.97 -16.78 1.54
N ILE A 7 -0.95 -17.12 2.34
CA ILE A 7 0.17 -16.24 2.64
C ILE A 7 1.39 -16.90 2.02
N LEU A 8 1.98 -16.22 1.05
CA LEU A 8 3.15 -16.72 0.34
C LEU A 8 4.42 -16.18 0.98
N ASN A 9 5.48 -16.97 0.97
CA ASN A 9 6.79 -16.48 1.36
C ASN A 9 7.23 -15.37 0.42
N ARG A 10 7.68 -14.26 0.99
CA ARG A 10 8.21 -13.13 0.24
C ARG A 10 9.52 -13.52 -0.43
N LYS A 11 9.57 -13.38 -1.74
CA LYS A 11 10.75 -13.68 -2.56
C LYS A 11 11.04 -12.51 -3.50
N ASN A 12 12.31 -12.27 -3.82
CA ASN A 12 12.72 -11.28 -4.82
C ASN A 12 12.19 -9.87 -4.53
N PHE A 13 12.29 -9.41 -3.29
CA PHE A 13 11.95 -8.04 -2.92
C PHE A 13 13.20 -7.14 -2.96
N VAL A 14 12.98 -5.86 -3.22
CA VAL A 14 14.02 -4.84 -3.14
C VAL A 14 14.31 -4.52 -1.67
N ASP A 15 15.55 -4.27 -1.32
CA ASP A 15 15.88 -3.80 0.04
C ASP A 15 15.46 -2.34 0.24
N LEU A 16 15.22 -1.97 1.50
CA LEU A 16 14.72 -0.65 1.85
C LEU A 16 15.66 0.49 1.44
N GLN A 17 16.98 0.29 1.51
CA GLN A 17 17.95 1.32 1.13
C GLN A 17 17.89 1.61 -0.37
N THR A 18 17.78 0.57 -1.18
CA THR A 18 17.61 0.72 -2.64
C THR A 18 16.28 1.39 -2.96
N ALA A 19 15.17 0.98 -2.30
CA ALA A 19 13.88 1.59 -2.51
C ALA A 19 13.88 3.09 -2.14
N LYS A 20 14.50 3.48 -1.04
CA LYS A 20 14.57 4.89 -0.60
C LYS A 20 15.30 5.82 -1.59
N LYS A 21 16.19 5.31 -2.44
CA LYS A 21 16.84 6.13 -3.49
C LYS A 21 15.85 6.72 -4.48
N PHE A 22 14.66 6.12 -4.61
CA PHE A 22 13.60 6.65 -5.47
C PHE A 22 12.91 7.89 -4.89
N LEU A 23 13.08 8.21 -3.60
CA LEU A 23 12.55 9.45 -3.01
C LEU A 23 13.19 10.70 -3.60
N ASP A 24 14.42 10.60 -4.09
CA ASP A 24 15.15 11.71 -4.69
C ASP A 24 14.87 11.88 -6.20
N LEU A 25 14.07 11.00 -6.79
CA LEU A 25 13.80 10.98 -8.22
C LEU A 25 12.38 11.46 -8.52
N PRO A 26 12.19 12.37 -9.51
CA PRO A 26 10.87 12.70 -9.97
C PRO A 26 10.13 11.47 -10.52
N VAL A 27 8.94 11.19 -10.00
CA VAL A 27 8.17 9.99 -10.38
C VAL A 27 7.85 9.93 -11.88
N ALA A 28 7.72 11.10 -12.52
CA ALA A 28 7.52 11.18 -13.97
C ALA A 28 8.72 10.62 -14.76
N ASN A 29 9.94 10.93 -14.33
CA ASN A 29 11.15 10.42 -14.96
C ASN A 29 11.27 8.89 -14.78
N VAL A 30 10.93 8.38 -13.59
CA VAL A 30 10.88 6.94 -13.34
C VAL A 30 9.87 6.28 -14.28
N SER A 31 8.67 6.85 -14.41
CA SER A 31 7.64 6.34 -15.32
C SER A 31 8.08 6.37 -16.79
N ASP A 32 8.76 7.43 -17.22
CA ASP A 32 9.29 7.53 -18.60
C ASP A 32 10.33 6.42 -18.88
N CYS A 33 11.23 6.15 -17.94
CA CYS A 33 12.18 5.05 -18.05
C CYS A 33 11.51 3.67 -18.10
N MET A 34 10.28 3.55 -17.59
CA MET A 34 9.46 2.35 -17.61
C MET A 34 8.44 2.35 -18.76
N TRP A 35 8.66 3.13 -19.81
CA TRP A 35 7.81 3.23 -21.00
C TRP A 35 6.38 3.69 -20.68
N ARG A 36 6.15 4.34 -19.55
CA ARG A 36 4.84 4.78 -19.04
C ARG A 36 3.80 3.66 -18.88
N LEU A 37 4.26 2.40 -18.77
CA LEU A 37 3.38 1.23 -18.68
C LEU A 37 2.92 0.89 -17.26
N THR A 38 3.49 1.55 -16.25
CA THR A 38 3.32 1.18 -14.83
C THR A 38 2.49 2.18 -14.03
N ALA A 39 1.88 3.17 -14.70
CA ALA A 39 1.03 4.12 -14.01
C ALA A 39 -0.26 3.45 -13.50
N SER A 40 -0.58 3.67 -12.23
CA SER A 40 -1.79 3.13 -11.58
C SER A 40 -3.09 3.84 -12.00
N GLY A 41 -2.97 4.89 -12.81
CA GLY A 41 -4.09 5.64 -13.35
C GLY A 41 -4.69 6.69 -12.40
N SER A 42 -5.64 7.47 -12.92
CA SER A 42 -6.25 8.61 -12.22
C SER A 42 -7.20 8.24 -11.08
N ARG A 43 -7.47 6.95 -10.88
CA ARG A 43 -8.36 6.47 -9.82
C ARG A 43 -7.71 6.50 -8.44
N LEU A 44 -6.38 6.36 -8.38
CA LEU A 44 -5.65 6.51 -7.12
C LEU A 44 -5.48 7.99 -6.80
N ARG A 45 -5.80 8.36 -5.56
CA ARG A 45 -5.70 9.73 -5.05
C ARG A 45 -4.95 9.73 -3.73
N PRO A 46 -4.07 10.70 -3.47
CA PRO A 46 -3.44 10.84 -2.17
C PRO A 46 -4.49 11.19 -1.11
N MET A 47 -4.42 10.52 0.04
CA MET A 47 -5.21 10.83 1.24
C MET A 47 -4.40 11.61 2.26
N HIS A 48 -3.11 11.79 2.03
CA HIS A 48 -2.19 12.62 2.81
C HIS A 48 -2.02 14.01 2.16
N LYS A 49 -1.57 14.99 2.92
CA LYS A 49 -1.35 16.37 2.41
C LYS A 49 -0.06 16.52 1.62
N SER A 50 0.99 15.81 2.02
CA SER A 50 2.32 15.95 1.44
C SER A 50 3.14 14.70 1.68
N GLY A 51 4.32 14.63 1.07
CA GLY A 51 5.24 13.52 1.22
C GLY A 51 5.33 12.65 -0.04
N GLN A 52 6.30 11.79 -0.04
CA GLN A 52 6.59 10.83 -1.10
C GLN A 52 6.58 9.43 -0.52
N LEU A 53 6.22 8.46 -1.34
CA LEU A 53 6.11 7.06 -0.97
C LEU A 53 7.11 6.24 -1.76
N ALA A 54 8.08 5.63 -1.08
CA ALA A 54 8.98 4.65 -1.68
C ALA A 54 9.41 3.62 -0.63
N GLY A 55 9.24 2.34 -0.96
CA GLY A 55 9.60 1.23 -0.10
C GLY A 55 9.38 -0.11 -0.80
N PRO A 56 9.85 -1.19 -0.19
CA PRO A 56 9.58 -2.54 -0.68
C PRO A 56 8.07 -2.82 -0.68
N ALA A 57 7.55 -3.36 -1.77
CA ALA A 57 6.12 -3.64 -1.87
C ALA A 57 5.74 -4.95 -1.17
N LEU A 58 4.79 -4.89 -0.25
CA LEU A 58 4.07 -6.05 0.30
C LEU A 58 2.69 -6.09 -0.36
N THR A 59 2.50 -7.03 -1.29
CA THR A 59 1.31 -7.07 -2.13
C THR A 59 0.21 -7.92 -1.50
N VAL A 60 -1.02 -7.40 -1.58
CA VAL A 60 -2.23 -8.03 -1.04
C VAL A 60 -3.30 -8.08 -2.13
N LYS A 61 -3.89 -9.24 -2.33
CA LYS A 61 -5.13 -9.40 -3.09
C LYS A 61 -6.25 -9.80 -2.15
N THR A 62 -7.33 -9.03 -2.14
CA THR A 62 -8.52 -9.34 -1.35
C THR A 62 -9.80 -9.20 -2.17
N ARG A 63 -10.91 -9.69 -1.64
CA ARG A 63 -12.23 -9.45 -2.22
C ARG A 63 -12.70 -8.04 -1.89
N PRO A 64 -13.56 -7.43 -2.72
CA PRO A 64 -14.22 -6.18 -2.39
C PRO A 64 -14.82 -6.21 -0.97
N GLY A 65 -14.54 -5.18 -0.17
CA GLY A 65 -15.06 -5.04 1.19
C GLY A 65 -14.46 -5.97 2.26
N ASP A 66 -13.57 -6.88 1.90
CA ASP A 66 -12.92 -7.80 2.85
C ASP A 66 -11.53 -7.31 3.21
N ASN A 67 -11.32 -6.92 4.46
CA ASN A 67 -10.05 -6.37 4.93
C ASN A 67 -9.17 -7.33 5.74
N LEU A 68 -9.57 -8.61 5.87
CA LEU A 68 -8.85 -9.57 6.69
C LEU A 68 -7.39 -9.76 6.24
N MET A 69 -7.16 -9.84 4.91
CA MET A 69 -5.81 -9.99 4.38
C MET A 69 -5.00 -8.69 4.50
N LEU A 70 -5.66 -7.53 4.53
CA LEU A 70 -4.99 -6.25 4.79
C LEU A 70 -4.53 -6.15 6.25
N HIS A 71 -5.35 -6.59 7.22
CA HIS A 71 -4.92 -6.74 8.62
C HIS A 71 -3.71 -7.66 8.72
N LYS A 72 -3.77 -8.81 8.05
CA LYS A 72 -2.63 -9.76 8.06
C LYS A 72 -1.37 -9.18 7.43
N ALA A 73 -1.50 -8.38 6.38
CA ALA A 73 -0.35 -7.71 5.77
C ALA A 73 0.32 -6.75 6.75
N ILE A 74 -0.45 -5.95 7.50
CA ILE A 74 0.09 -5.07 8.55
C ILE A 74 0.85 -5.88 9.61
N ASP A 75 0.31 -7.04 10.02
CA ASP A 75 0.97 -7.91 11.00
C ASP A 75 2.34 -8.43 10.55
N ILE A 76 2.50 -8.75 9.28
CA ILE A 76 3.72 -9.35 8.73
C ILE A 76 4.63 -8.35 8.01
N ALA A 77 4.22 -7.09 7.93
CA ALA A 77 5.03 -6.03 7.33
C ALA A 77 6.31 -5.81 8.12
N GLU A 78 7.39 -5.58 7.40
CA GLU A 78 8.66 -5.10 7.94
C GLU A 78 8.69 -3.56 7.94
N PRO A 79 9.47 -2.92 8.83
CA PRO A 79 9.60 -1.48 8.85
C PRO A 79 9.95 -0.88 7.48
N GLY A 80 9.18 0.10 7.04
CA GLY A 80 9.35 0.76 5.75
C GLY A 80 8.69 0.07 4.55
N ASP A 81 8.04 -1.08 4.74
CA ASP A 81 7.26 -1.72 3.68
C ASP A 81 6.08 -0.85 3.23
N ILE A 82 5.80 -0.88 1.94
CA ILE A 82 4.60 -0.29 1.36
C ILE A 82 3.59 -1.40 1.09
N VAL A 83 2.46 -1.35 1.78
CA VAL A 83 1.38 -2.32 1.57
C VAL A 83 0.58 -1.92 0.35
N VAL A 84 0.62 -2.75 -0.70
CA VAL A 84 -0.10 -2.53 -1.95
C VAL A 84 -1.26 -3.50 -2.03
N CYS A 85 -2.48 -3.00 -1.83
CA CYS A 85 -3.70 -3.82 -1.73
C CYS A 85 -4.61 -3.61 -2.95
N ASP A 86 -4.92 -4.71 -3.64
CA ASP A 86 -5.96 -4.72 -4.68
C ASP A 86 -7.23 -5.39 -4.15
N ALA A 87 -8.28 -4.59 -3.98
CA ALA A 87 -9.63 -5.00 -3.61
C ALA A 87 -10.65 -4.81 -4.73
N GLY A 88 -10.18 -4.82 -5.97
CA GLY A 88 -11.06 -4.71 -7.15
C GLY A 88 -11.62 -3.31 -7.42
N GLY A 89 -11.18 -2.29 -6.70
CA GLY A 89 -11.63 -0.91 -6.88
C GLY A 89 -13.05 -0.63 -6.37
N ASP A 90 -13.61 -1.51 -5.53
CA ASP A 90 -14.90 -1.27 -4.89
C ASP A 90 -14.82 -0.13 -3.89
N LEU A 91 -15.79 0.78 -3.94
CA LEU A 91 -15.88 1.93 -3.05
C LEU A 91 -17.08 1.84 -2.09
N THR A 92 -17.77 0.71 -2.06
CA THR A 92 -18.97 0.51 -1.23
C THR A 92 -18.59 0.30 0.23
N ASN A 93 -17.53 -0.48 0.47
CA ASN A 93 -17.08 -0.80 1.82
C ASN A 93 -15.63 -0.39 2.02
N SER A 94 -15.37 0.28 3.13
CA SER A 94 -14.02 0.67 3.51
C SER A 94 -13.18 -0.53 3.94
N LEU A 95 -11.95 -0.58 3.44
CA LEU A 95 -10.96 -1.60 3.80
C LEU A 95 -10.10 -1.18 5.00
N MET A 96 -9.92 0.12 5.21
CA MET A 96 -9.03 0.66 6.22
C MET A 96 -9.60 1.94 6.82
N GLY A 97 -9.38 2.12 8.11
CA GLY A 97 -9.70 3.32 8.86
C GLY A 97 -8.65 3.58 9.93
N GLU A 98 -8.94 4.52 10.84
CA GLU A 98 -8.04 5.04 11.86
C GLU A 98 -7.37 3.96 12.73
N LEU A 99 -8.11 2.95 13.18
CA LEU A 99 -7.56 1.90 14.05
C LEU A 99 -6.49 1.06 13.35
N MET A 100 -6.71 0.74 12.07
CA MET A 100 -5.71 0.02 11.28
C MET A 100 -4.51 0.90 10.99
N LEU A 101 -4.73 2.20 10.78
CA LEU A 101 -3.66 3.17 10.59
C LEU A 101 -2.77 3.23 11.85
N ALA A 102 -3.36 3.36 13.04
CA ALA A 102 -2.62 3.37 14.30
C ALA A 102 -1.78 2.08 14.50
N HIS A 103 -2.33 0.92 14.12
CA HIS A 103 -1.60 -0.34 14.14
C HIS A 103 -0.43 -0.31 13.14
N ALA A 104 -0.63 0.18 11.94
CA ALA A 104 0.40 0.28 10.91
C ALA A 104 1.56 1.22 11.34
N VAL A 105 1.23 2.36 11.95
CA VAL A 105 2.22 3.28 12.55
C VAL A 105 3.09 2.55 13.57
N LYS A 106 2.47 1.82 14.48
CA LYS A 106 3.18 1.04 15.51
C LYS A 106 4.09 -0.05 14.90
N ARG A 107 3.73 -0.55 13.72
CA ARG A 107 4.50 -1.55 12.95
C ARG A 107 5.54 -0.90 12.03
N GLU A 108 5.64 0.43 12.03
CA GLU A 108 6.55 1.20 11.17
C GLU A 108 6.32 0.92 9.65
N VAL A 109 5.07 0.62 9.28
CA VAL A 109 4.69 0.47 7.87
C VAL A 109 4.94 1.80 7.15
N GLY A 110 5.65 1.78 6.03
CA GLY A 110 6.04 2.98 5.31
C GLY A 110 4.89 3.66 4.54
N GLY A 111 3.79 2.95 4.31
CA GLY A 111 2.59 3.52 3.67
C GLY A 111 1.72 2.50 2.96
N PHE A 112 0.68 3.01 2.29
CA PHE A 112 -0.34 2.20 1.65
C PHE A 112 -0.65 2.67 0.24
N VAL A 113 -0.91 1.72 -0.66
CA VAL A 113 -1.56 1.94 -1.96
C VAL A 113 -2.74 0.99 -2.03
N ILE A 114 -3.97 1.51 -2.01
CA ILE A 114 -5.19 0.69 -1.91
C ILE A 114 -6.09 0.95 -3.12
N ASN A 115 -6.31 -0.07 -3.92
CA ASN A 115 -7.36 -0.06 -4.95
C ASN A 115 -8.69 -0.47 -4.31
N GLY A 116 -9.32 0.48 -3.62
CA GLY A 116 -10.54 0.30 -2.83
C GLY A 116 -10.88 1.57 -2.05
N ALA A 117 -11.79 1.47 -1.08
CA ALA A 117 -12.19 2.58 -0.23
C ALA A 117 -11.47 2.58 1.12
N VAL A 118 -11.23 3.77 1.65
CA VAL A 118 -10.80 4.01 3.03
C VAL A 118 -11.80 4.94 3.72
N ARG A 119 -11.83 4.91 5.05
CA ARG A 119 -12.62 5.84 5.87
C ARG A 119 -11.72 6.59 6.85
N ASP A 120 -12.29 7.50 7.61
CA ASP A 120 -11.56 8.29 8.61
C ASP A 120 -10.39 9.06 7.96
N VAL A 121 -10.64 9.64 6.78
CA VAL A 121 -9.61 10.25 5.91
C VAL A 121 -8.83 11.34 6.63
N GLU A 122 -9.46 12.05 7.55
CA GLU A 122 -8.81 13.09 8.37
C GLU A 122 -7.62 12.53 9.17
N SER A 123 -7.70 11.27 9.61
CA SER A 123 -6.61 10.61 10.34
C SER A 123 -5.41 10.28 9.46
N PHE A 124 -5.58 10.24 8.14
CA PHE A 124 -4.48 9.98 7.19
C PHE A 124 -3.75 11.25 6.76
N ILE A 125 -4.28 12.41 7.08
CA ILE A 125 -3.75 13.69 6.58
C ILE A 125 -2.34 13.96 7.10
N ASP A 126 -2.06 13.56 8.32
CA ASP A 126 -0.81 13.82 9.03
C ASP A 126 0.05 12.55 9.23
N PHE A 127 -0.28 11.49 8.51
CA PHE A 127 0.44 10.20 8.53
C PHE A 127 1.70 10.21 7.65
#